data_29824a39bba6fcf88775705b149be726
#
_entry.id   29824a39bba6fcf88775705b149be726
#
_cell.length_a   1.000
_cell.length_b   1.000
_cell.length_c   1.000
_cell.angle_alpha   90.00
_cell.angle_beta   90.00
_cell.angle_gamma   90.00
#
_symmetry.space_group_name_H-M   'P 1'
#
loop_
_entity.id
_entity.type
_entity.pdbx_description
1 polymer ?
#
loop_
_entity_poly.entity_id
_entity_poly.type
_entity_poly.pdbx_seq_one_letter_code
_entity_poly.pdbx_strand_id
1 'polypeptide(L)'
;MIYNFYFKLILILILFFISFQLGKEYLKPGKILVRNSEFYVLAFLVITFVIRFLYMEEAESNIDTSTWLSAVYTVNHYPEWIWTLLNYTDSRPLTVLPLIFVSKLGINVGYIVSECVGLVFWLTTTFLLYKIFDFFLSKQVSLILIWGFCLLIGTTFVSDYTAYNSEQLSVLLLTACTYAYLTYSYDQWKSSWGILFFGFAMGSLVYVKFQNVPMGIFISIALFIEVLVKKRYKSALILISGALILTIFINLYYYSKGSLMIFWNNYFWNYFYYAYTTQFSDVPISDRFNLVRIFRFIYFYDDSKWYYLSITIVAIVGIIANVVKRQPTTARQKQIFFFSLLYIFVSLYAVLQSGNSFAHYKLYLWVPVTLFTGIIIALSPTKIQKYCLIFFIISSAFIAGKNLLNKEKNLLADHSDLDQKIIASIRRNSRSGEPVVVWGWRDQLYVRAQRPMGYRDAHSFHFALKSRLIPYWTIDFLHDIRKNKPSVFIDVTQPEGYSTFAKILSPHYNIPQIREYINKYYSLIENIEGVRIYKLKN
;
A
#
# COMPACT_ATOMS: atom_id res chain seq x y z
N MET A 1 -1.24 28.00 5.64
CA MET A 1 0.02 28.21 6.39
C MET A 1 1.13 27.26 5.94
N ILE A 2 0.86 25.99 5.80
CA ILE A 2 1.80 24.87 5.47
C ILE A 2 2.51 25.04 4.12
N TYR A 3 1.84 25.66 3.15
CA TYR A 3 2.42 25.94 1.82
C TYR A 3 3.20 27.25 1.78
N ASN A 4 3.27 27.99 2.90
CA ASN A 4 4.04 29.21 3.00
C ASN A 4 5.55 28.89 2.98
N PHE A 5 6.29 29.59 2.16
CA PHE A 5 7.73 29.41 1.97
C PHE A 5 8.53 29.48 3.29
N TYR A 6 8.24 30.46 4.14
CA TYR A 6 8.94 30.63 5.41
C TYR A 6 8.69 29.47 6.38
N PHE A 7 7.46 28.95 6.41
CA PHE A 7 7.15 27.77 7.24
C PHE A 7 7.90 26.53 6.75
N LYS A 8 7.92 26.28 5.43
CA LYS A 8 8.73 25.20 4.82
C LYS A 8 10.21 25.35 5.18
N LEU A 9 10.75 26.57 5.10
CA LEU A 9 12.16 26.85 5.45
C LEU A 9 12.46 26.52 6.90
N ILE A 10 11.59 26.90 7.84
CA ILE A 10 11.75 26.56 9.27
C ILE A 10 11.77 25.04 9.47
N LEU A 11 10.84 24.30 8.85
CA LEU A 11 10.84 22.83 8.92
C LEU A 11 12.15 22.24 8.39
N ILE A 12 12.62 22.71 7.24
CA ILE A 12 13.87 22.27 6.64
C ILE A 12 15.04 22.51 7.59
N LEU A 13 15.14 23.69 8.19
CA LEU A 13 16.20 24.01 9.16
C LEU A 13 16.16 23.09 10.38
N ILE A 14 14.97 22.78 10.90
CA ILE A 14 14.80 21.81 12.01
C ILE A 14 15.32 20.43 11.59
N LEU A 15 14.93 19.92 10.41
CA LEU A 15 15.34 18.61 9.94
C LEU A 15 16.85 18.54 9.69
N PHE A 16 17.45 19.57 9.14
CA PHE A 16 18.90 19.68 8.98
C PHE A 16 19.62 19.74 10.32
N PHE A 17 19.09 20.49 11.29
CA PHE A 17 19.67 20.56 12.64
C PHE A 17 19.67 19.19 13.32
N ILE A 18 18.55 18.44 13.28
CA ILE A 18 18.48 17.09 13.84
C ILE A 18 19.48 16.16 13.13
N SER A 19 19.53 16.21 11.81
CA SER A 19 20.45 15.41 11.00
C SER A 19 21.91 15.71 11.32
N PHE A 20 22.25 17.00 11.50
CA PHE A 20 23.57 17.43 11.90
C PHE A 20 23.94 16.95 13.30
N GLN A 21 23.04 17.04 14.27
CA GLN A 21 23.28 16.56 15.64
C GLN A 21 23.52 15.05 15.66
N LEU A 22 22.73 14.27 14.92
CA LEU A 22 22.94 12.82 14.77
C LEU A 22 24.31 12.49 14.16
N GLY A 23 24.69 13.20 13.11
CA GLY A 23 26.01 13.03 12.49
C GLY A 23 27.16 13.40 13.43
N LYS A 24 27.03 14.50 14.19
CA LYS A 24 28.02 14.94 15.18
C LYS A 24 28.18 13.92 16.31
N GLU A 25 27.08 13.44 16.87
CA GLU A 25 27.08 12.43 17.94
C GLU A 25 27.66 11.09 17.46
N TYR A 26 27.46 10.72 16.19
CA TYR A 26 28.07 9.53 15.61
C TYR A 26 29.59 9.68 15.47
N LEU A 27 30.09 10.85 15.13
CA LEU A 27 31.52 11.14 14.99
C LEU A 27 32.24 11.22 16.35
N LYS A 28 31.56 11.74 17.37
CA LYS A 28 32.05 11.86 18.75
C LYS A 28 31.08 11.14 19.69
N PRO A 29 31.22 9.81 19.85
CA PRO A 29 30.21 9.02 20.54
C PRO A 29 30.02 9.47 21.99
N GLY A 30 28.93 10.18 22.23
CA GLY A 30 28.40 10.46 23.55
C GLY A 30 27.60 9.28 24.09
N LYS A 31 27.71 9.00 25.40
CA LYS A 31 27.00 7.89 26.05
C LYS A 31 25.46 8.09 26.06
N ILE A 32 24.97 9.31 25.86
CA ILE A 32 23.55 9.68 26.01
C ILE A 32 22.66 9.07 24.94
N LEU A 33 23.05 9.11 23.66
CA LEU A 33 22.29 8.55 22.54
C LEU A 33 22.08 7.04 22.63
N VAL A 34 23.07 6.30 23.12
CA VAL A 34 23.00 4.85 23.24
C VAL A 34 22.03 4.42 24.35
N ARG A 35 22.01 5.15 25.46
CA ARG A 35 21.18 4.82 26.63
C ARG A 35 19.68 5.04 26.35
N ASN A 36 19.32 6.03 25.54
CA ASN A 36 17.94 6.46 25.29
C ASN A 36 17.51 6.27 23.83
N SER A 37 18.07 5.29 23.12
CA SER A 37 17.84 5.12 21.67
C SER A 37 16.37 4.93 21.29
N GLU A 38 15.58 4.24 22.11
CA GLU A 38 14.14 4.05 21.88
C GLU A 38 13.35 5.37 22.00
N PHE A 39 13.76 6.25 22.93
CA PHE A 39 13.17 7.59 23.04
C PHE A 39 13.42 8.42 21.76
N TYR A 40 14.65 8.35 21.19
CA TYR A 40 14.94 9.03 19.93
C TYR A 40 14.13 8.47 18.76
N VAL A 41 13.97 7.15 18.69
CA VAL A 41 13.10 6.53 17.67
C VAL A 41 11.67 7.05 17.82
N LEU A 42 11.12 7.06 19.04
CA LEU A 42 9.78 7.59 19.27
C LEU A 42 9.67 9.06 18.87
N ALA A 43 10.66 9.90 19.20
CA ALA A 43 10.71 11.30 18.77
C ALA A 43 10.71 11.43 17.23
N PHE A 44 11.48 10.60 16.51
CA PHE A 44 11.50 10.60 15.05
C PHE A 44 10.13 10.20 14.46
N LEU A 45 9.48 9.20 15.04
CA LEU A 45 8.14 8.79 14.62
C LEU A 45 7.11 9.91 14.84
N VAL A 46 7.16 10.60 15.98
CA VAL A 46 6.29 11.76 16.27
C VAL A 46 6.53 12.90 15.29
N ILE A 47 7.80 13.24 15.02
CA ILE A 47 8.16 14.28 14.04
C ILE A 47 7.63 13.90 12.65
N THR A 48 7.82 12.65 12.24
CA THR A 48 7.31 12.13 10.96
C THR A 48 5.81 12.24 10.87
N PHE A 49 5.10 11.85 11.94
CA PHE A 49 3.65 11.98 12.02
C PHE A 49 3.21 13.43 11.88
N VAL A 50 3.82 14.34 12.64
CA VAL A 50 3.46 15.78 12.60
C VAL A 50 3.68 16.35 11.21
N ILE A 51 4.83 16.10 10.58
CA ILE A 51 5.12 16.61 9.24
C ILE A 51 4.07 16.09 8.24
N ARG A 52 3.77 14.80 8.28
CA ARG A 52 2.77 14.21 7.37
C ARG A 52 1.39 14.79 7.61
N PHE A 53 0.94 14.83 8.88
CA PHE A 53 -0.37 15.34 9.26
C PHE A 53 -0.61 16.78 8.80
N LEU A 54 0.42 17.61 8.88
CA LEU A 54 0.36 19.00 8.39
C LEU A 54 0.07 19.13 6.89
N TYR A 55 0.31 18.08 6.10
CA TYR A 55 0.10 18.06 4.65
C TYR A 55 -1.08 17.19 4.20
N MET A 56 -1.82 16.60 5.13
CA MET A 56 -3.04 15.86 4.80
C MET A 56 -4.20 16.81 4.46
N GLU A 57 -5.01 16.42 3.49
CA GLU A 57 -6.17 17.20 3.04
C GLU A 57 -7.39 16.30 2.93
N GLU A 58 -8.59 16.84 3.25
CA GLU A 58 -9.85 16.12 3.10
C GLU A 58 -10.32 16.18 1.64
N ALA A 59 -9.46 15.67 0.74
CA ALA A 59 -9.69 15.63 -0.69
C ALA A 59 -9.05 14.39 -1.31
N GLU A 60 -9.57 13.95 -2.45
CA GLU A 60 -9.02 12.82 -3.18
C GLU A 60 -7.62 13.13 -3.72
N SER A 61 -6.61 12.48 -3.18
CA SER A 61 -5.23 12.53 -3.67
C SER A 61 -4.85 11.27 -4.47
N ASN A 62 -5.59 10.18 -4.28
CA ASN A 62 -5.46 8.93 -5.02
C ASN A 62 -6.84 8.29 -5.18
N ILE A 63 -7.13 7.80 -6.39
CA ILE A 63 -8.45 7.23 -6.76
C ILE A 63 -8.80 5.97 -5.97
N ASP A 64 -7.79 5.13 -5.67
CA ASP A 64 -8.01 3.89 -4.93
C ASP A 64 -8.54 4.15 -3.52
N THR A 65 -8.14 5.27 -2.90
CA THR A 65 -8.66 5.66 -1.58
C THR A 65 -10.18 5.84 -1.59
N SER A 66 -10.72 6.46 -2.65
CA SER A 66 -12.17 6.62 -2.81
C SER A 66 -12.89 5.29 -2.97
N THR A 67 -12.26 4.31 -3.65
CA THR A 67 -12.79 2.94 -3.75
C THR A 67 -12.96 2.31 -2.36
N TRP A 68 -11.96 2.40 -1.50
CA TRP A 68 -12.03 1.85 -0.13
C TRP A 68 -12.96 2.63 0.78
N LEU A 69 -12.99 3.95 0.68
CA LEU A 69 -13.94 4.78 1.45
C LEU A 69 -15.38 4.51 1.05
N SER A 70 -15.66 4.28 -0.24
CA SER A 70 -16.99 3.89 -0.73
C SER A 70 -17.44 2.55 -0.12
N ALA A 71 -16.50 1.59 0.00
CA ALA A 71 -16.76 0.31 0.66
C ALA A 71 -17.06 0.50 2.16
N VAL A 72 -16.28 1.33 2.88
CA VAL A 72 -16.52 1.64 4.30
C VAL A 72 -17.89 2.27 4.49
N TYR A 73 -18.23 3.26 3.65
CA TYR A 73 -19.52 3.93 3.70
C TYR A 73 -20.67 2.95 3.46
N THR A 74 -20.52 2.04 2.50
CA THR A 74 -21.50 1.00 2.19
C THR A 74 -21.72 0.07 3.38
N VAL A 75 -20.64 -0.43 4.00
CA VAL A 75 -20.73 -1.33 5.16
C VAL A 75 -21.30 -0.64 6.40
N ASN A 76 -21.15 0.67 6.54
CA ASN A 76 -21.75 1.41 7.63
C ASN A 76 -23.27 1.47 7.54
N HIS A 77 -23.83 1.52 6.32
CA HIS A 77 -25.28 1.52 6.08
C HIS A 77 -25.86 0.12 5.99
N TYR A 78 -25.09 -0.81 5.42
CA TYR A 78 -25.50 -2.20 5.19
C TYR A 78 -24.43 -3.16 5.73
N PRO A 79 -24.37 -3.35 7.07
CA PRO A 79 -23.36 -4.22 7.68
C PRO A 79 -23.37 -5.65 7.18
N GLU A 80 -24.55 -6.15 6.77
CA GLU A 80 -24.72 -7.48 6.18
C GLU A 80 -24.05 -7.62 4.81
N TRP A 81 -23.69 -6.53 4.15
CA TRP A 81 -23.00 -6.52 2.86
C TRP A 81 -21.49 -6.57 2.98
N ILE A 82 -20.97 -6.62 4.21
CA ILE A 82 -19.53 -6.74 4.41
C ILE A 82 -19.01 -7.93 3.59
N TRP A 83 -17.97 -7.68 2.80
CA TRP A 83 -17.30 -8.62 1.91
C TRP A 83 -18.19 -9.24 0.80
N THR A 84 -19.49 -9.02 0.78
CA THR A 84 -20.38 -9.48 -0.30
C THR A 84 -20.69 -8.38 -1.31
N LEU A 85 -20.48 -7.13 -0.93
CA LEU A 85 -20.63 -5.94 -1.78
C LEU A 85 -19.35 -5.10 -1.71
N LEU A 86 -18.20 -5.72 -1.99
CA LEU A 86 -16.91 -5.05 -2.08
C LEU A 86 -16.25 -5.44 -3.40
N ASN A 87 -15.52 -4.49 -3.99
CA ASN A 87 -14.68 -4.77 -5.13
C ASN A 87 -13.55 -5.73 -4.73
N TYR A 88 -13.61 -6.95 -5.21
CA TYR A 88 -12.63 -7.99 -4.87
C TYR A 88 -11.27 -7.76 -5.52
N THR A 89 -11.17 -6.91 -6.51
CA THR A 89 -9.89 -6.56 -7.14
C THR A 89 -9.16 -5.49 -6.36
N ASP A 90 -9.86 -4.44 -5.93
CA ASP A 90 -9.28 -3.26 -5.31
C ASP A 90 -9.64 -3.14 -3.83
N SER A 91 -10.87 -3.49 -3.44
CA SER A 91 -11.35 -3.48 -2.04
C SER A 91 -11.27 -4.87 -1.40
N ARG A 92 -10.09 -5.42 -1.32
CA ARG A 92 -9.86 -6.76 -0.76
C ARG A 92 -10.24 -6.82 0.71
N PRO A 93 -10.64 -8.00 1.23
CA PRO A 93 -11.19 -8.09 2.59
C PRO A 93 -10.34 -7.41 3.67
N LEU A 94 -9.03 -7.63 3.69
CA LEU A 94 -8.15 -7.06 4.70
C LEU A 94 -7.65 -5.64 4.38
N THR A 95 -7.77 -5.15 3.15
CA THR A 95 -7.41 -3.77 2.81
C THR A 95 -8.42 -2.79 3.40
N VAL A 96 -9.72 -3.13 3.35
CA VAL A 96 -10.80 -2.24 3.84
C VAL A 96 -11.05 -2.40 5.33
N LEU A 97 -10.78 -3.59 5.89
CA LEU A 97 -11.08 -3.91 7.29
C LEU A 97 -10.52 -2.90 8.33
N PRO A 98 -9.27 -2.40 8.23
CA PRO A 98 -8.76 -1.40 9.16
C PRO A 98 -9.60 -0.10 9.18
N LEU A 99 -10.04 0.35 8.00
CA LEU A 99 -10.89 1.54 7.88
C LEU A 99 -12.30 1.30 8.45
N ILE A 100 -12.87 0.12 8.19
CA ILE A 100 -14.14 -0.31 8.80
C ILE A 100 -14.00 -0.33 10.32
N PHE A 101 -12.91 -0.89 10.84
CA PHE A 101 -12.67 -0.93 12.29
C PHE A 101 -12.64 0.47 12.91
N VAL A 102 -11.89 1.40 12.31
CA VAL A 102 -11.83 2.80 12.77
C VAL A 102 -13.23 3.46 12.73
N SER A 103 -14.00 3.20 11.68
CA SER A 103 -15.36 3.69 11.56
C SER A 103 -16.29 3.14 12.67
N LYS A 104 -16.15 1.88 13.05
CA LYS A 104 -16.93 1.26 14.15
C LYS A 104 -16.55 1.79 15.54
N LEU A 105 -15.42 2.48 15.68
CA LEU A 105 -15.07 3.24 16.88
C LEU A 105 -15.76 4.61 16.93
N GLY A 106 -16.64 4.92 15.99
CA GLY A 106 -17.38 6.19 15.91
C GLY A 106 -16.60 7.32 15.23
N ILE A 107 -15.46 7.03 14.60
CA ILE A 107 -14.67 8.02 13.87
C ILE A 107 -15.20 8.11 12.44
N ASN A 108 -15.51 9.31 11.97
CA ASN A 108 -15.88 9.54 10.58
C ASN A 108 -14.65 9.34 9.67
N VAL A 109 -14.65 8.27 8.88
CA VAL A 109 -13.51 7.90 8.04
C VAL A 109 -13.61 8.62 6.70
N GLY A 110 -12.84 9.69 6.55
CA GLY A 110 -12.59 10.41 5.31
C GLY A 110 -11.15 10.23 4.82
N TYR A 111 -10.71 11.12 3.94
CA TYR A 111 -9.37 11.03 3.33
C TYR A 111 -8.26 11.21 4.37
N ILE A 112 -8.35 12.23 5.24
CA ILE A 112 -7.37 12.47 6.32
C ILE A 112 -7.26 11.25 7.24
N VAL A 113 -8.40 10.71 7.69
CA VAL A 113 -8.40 9.57 8.62
C VAL A 113 -7.82 8.33 7.96
N SER A 114 -8.12 8.08 6.69
CA SER A 114 -7.55 6.96 5.95
C SER A 114 -6.02 7.10 5.79
N GLU A 115 -5.52 8.30 5.45
CA GLU A 115 -4.08 8.58 5.41
C GLU A 115 -3.41 8.39 6.78
N CYS A 116 -4.07 8.80 7.88
CA CYS A 116 -3.58 8.56 9.24
C CYS A 116 -3.43 7.06 9.54
N VAL A 117 -4.40 6.23 9.13
CA VAL A 117 -4.30 4.77 9.29
C VAL A 117 -3.09 4.21 8.52
N GLY A 118 -2.91 4.61 7.27
CA GLY A 118 -1.75 4.22 6.48
C GLY A 118 -0.43 4.70 7.09
N LEU A 119 -0.40 5.92 7.63
CA LEU A 119 0.77 6.45 8.33
C LEU A 119 1.09 5.66 9.60
N VAL A 120 0.10 5.24 10.38
CA VAL A 120 0.32 4.37 11.55
C VAL A 120 0.98 3.05 11.13
N PHE A 121 0.60 2.46 9.99
CA PHE A 121 1.27 1.28 9.46
C PHE A 121 2.74 1.56 9.14
N TRP A 122 3.05 2.70 8.53
CA TRP A 122 4.43 3.10 8.25
C TRP A 122 5.26 3.36 9.50
N LEU A 123 4.70 4.04 10.51
CA LEU A 123 5.40 4.30 11.76
C LEU A 123 5.69 3.00 12.52
N THR A 124 4.74 2.07 12.53
CA THR A 124 4.93 0.73 13.12
C THR A 124 5.98 -0.07 12.34
N THR A 125 5.95 -0.03 11.02
CA THR A 125 6.96 -0.63 10.14
C THR A 125 8.36 -0.07 10.47
N THR A 126 8.49 1.23 10.62
CA THR A 126 9.74 1.92 10.95
C THR A 126 10.27 1.49 12.33
N PHE A 127 9.39 1.37 13.32
CA PHE A 127 9.76 0.88 14.65
C PHE A 127 10.24 -0.58 14.59
N LEU A 128 9.55 -1.44 13.85
CA LEU A 128 9.97 -2.84 13.66
C LEU A 128 11.30 -2.91 12.91
N LEU A 129 11.53 -2.07 11.92
CA LEU A 129 12.80 -2.01 11.19
C LEU A 129 13.95 -1.59 12.13
N TYR A 130 13.71 -0.66 13.06
CA TYR A 130 14.67 -0.34 14.13
C TYR A 130 14.99 -1.58 14.97
N LYS A 131 13.98 -2.34 15.39
CA LYS A 131 14.17 -3.60 16.16
C LYS A 131 14.91 -4.68 15.34
N ILE A 132 14.72 -4.73 14.04
CA ILE A 132 15.46 -5.59 13.12
C ILE A 132 16.94 -5.19 13.09
N PHE A 133 17.25 -3.92 13.03
CA PHE A 133 18.62 -3.42 13.03
C PHE A 133 19.36 -3.73 14.33
N ASP A 134 18.67 -3.80 15.46
CA ASP A 134 19.26 -4.16 16.76
C ASP A 134 19.93 -5.55 16.78
N PHE A 135 19.60 -6.44 15.83
CA PHE A 135 20.25 -7.76 15.75
C PHE A 135 21.68 -7.71 15.20
N PHE A 136 22.05 -6.67 14.44
CA PHE A 136 23.32 -6.67 13.73
C PHE A 136 24.01 -5.30 13.59
N LEU A 137 23.37 -4.22 14.03
CA LEU A 137 23.92 -2.87 14.01
C LEU A 137 24.09 -2.30 15.42
N SER A 138 24.99 -1.31 15.55
CA SER A 138 25.02 -0.48 16.76
C SER A 138 23.81 0.45 16.81
N LYS A 139 23.38 0.83 18.01
CA LYS A 139 22.24 1.73 18.21
C LYS A 139 22.37 3.05 17.44
N GLN A 140 23.57 3.61 17.36
CA GLN A 140 23.83 4.87 16.64
C GLN A 140 23.62 4.70 15.13
N VAL A 141 24.13 3.61 14.55
CA VAL A 141 23.94 3.30 13.12
C VAL A 141 22.45 3.09 12.82
N SER A 142 21.76 2.33 13.66
CA SER A 142 20.32 2.09 13.55
C SER A 142 19.53 3.40 13.56
N LEU A 143 19.84 4.33 14.49
CA LEU A 143 19.18 5.64 14.57
C LEU A 143 19.36 6.47 13.29
N ILE A 144 20.55 6.48 12.70
CA ILE A 144 20.81 7.22 11.45
C ILE A 144 19.99 6.65 10.30
N LEU A 145 19.97 5.32 10.14
CA LEU A 145 19.20 4.68 9.08
C LEU A 145 17.69 4.89 9.25
N ILE A 146 17.21 4.76 10.47
CA ILE A 146 15.79 5.01 10.81
C ILE A 146 15.41 6.47 10.59
N TRP A 147 16.29 7.42 10.94
CA TRP A 147 16.04 8.83 10.65
C TRP A 147 15.90 9.10 9.15
N GLY A 148 16.82 8.56 8.32
CA GLY A 148 16.70 8.69 6.86
C GLY A 148 15.40 8.09 6.31
N PHE A 149 14.96 6.96 6.86
CA PHE A 149 13.68 6.34 6.50
C PHE A 149 12.48 7.18 6.97
N CYS A 150 12.53 7.77 8.17
CA CYS A 150 11.55 8.73 8.67
C CYS A 150 11.45 9.97 7.76
N LEU A 151 12.60 10.49 7.30
CA LEU A 151 12.63 11.62 6.37
C LEU A 151 11.96 11.27 5.03
N LEU A 152 12.21 10.07 4.49
CA LEU A 152 11.54 9.60 3.28
C LEU A 152 10.01 9.58 3.47
N ILE A 153 9.51 8.89 4.51
CA ILE A 153 8.08 8.79 4.79
C ILE A 153 7.46 10.16 5.05
N GLY A 154 8.13 11.00 5.85
CA GLY A 154 7.59 12.28 6.30
C GLY A 154 7.52 13.34 5.21
N THR A 155 8.42 13.29 4.21
CA THR A 155 8.56 14.38 3.24
C THR A 155 8.23 14.02 1.80
N THR A 156 8.01 12.73 1.47
CA THR A 156 7.52 12.37 0.13
C THR A 156 6.20 13.07 -0.18
N PHE A 157 6.05 13.52 -1.42
CA PHE A 157 4.84 14.21 -1.88
C PHE A 157 4.06 13.41 -2.94
N VAL A 158 4.55 12.25 -3.34
CA VAL A 158 3.86 11.37 -4.28
C VAL A 158 2.60 10.82 -3.62
N SER A 159 1.44 11.13 -4.19
CA SER A 159 0.13 10.69 -3.66
C SER A 159 0.03 9.17 -3.51
N ASP A 160 0.60 8.41 -4.44
CA ASP A 160 0.68 6.95 -4.38
C ASP A 160 1.41 6.41 -3.13
N TYR A 161 2.28 7.21 -2.50
CA TYR A 161 2.99 6.80 -1.27
C TYR A 161 2.30 7.29 -0.01
N THR A 162 1.54 8.38 -0.13
CA THR A 162 0.99 9.10 1.01
C THR A 162 -0.45 8.75 1.29
N ALA A 163 -1.25 8.54 0.24
CA ALA A 163 -2.61 8.06 0.36
C ALA A 163 -2.67 6.66 1.00
N TYR A 164 -3.78 6.34 1.62
CA TYR A 164 -4.00 4.97 2.10
C TYR A 164 -3.98 3.99 0.91
N ASN A 165 -3.25 2.89 1.05
CA ASN A 165 -3.20 1.83 0.04
C ASN A 165 -2.94 0.44 0.64
N SER A 166 -3.18 -0.60 -0.15
CA SER A 166 -3.05 -2.01 0.26
C SER A 166 -1.60 -2.43 0.55
N GLU A 167 -0.62 -1.70 -0.01
CA GLU A 167 0.80 -1.95 0.18
C GLU A 167 1.25 -1.67 1.62
N GLN A 168 0.70 -0.65 2.27
CA GLN A 168 1.11 -0.22 3.61
C GLN A 168 0.90 -1.32 4.66
N LEU A 169 -0.29 -1.93 4.69
CA LEU A 169 -0.57 -3.06 5.58
C LEU A 169 0.28 -4.29 5.21
N SER A 170 0.45 -4.56 3.91
CA SER A 170 1.29 -5.65 3.44
C SER A 170 2.74 -5.50 3.91
N VAL A 171 3.33 -4.30 3.76
CA VAL A 171 4.71 -4.02 4.18
C VAL A 171 4.85 -4.13 5.70
N LEU A 172 3.86 -3.69 6.47
CA LEU A 172 3.84 -3.88 7.92
C LEU A 172 3.89 -5.37 8.29
N LEU A 173 3.03 -6.20 7.71
CA LEU A 173 2.97 -7.64 7.98
C LEU A 173 4.28 -8.33 7.58
N LEU A 174 4.81 -8.02 6.40
CA LEU A 174 6.10 -8.56 5.92
C LEU A 174 7.25 -8.15 6.84
N THR A 175 7.27 -6.91 7.33
CA THR A 175 8.31 -6.42 8.26
C THR A 175 8.17 -7.07 9.63
N ALA A 176 6.94 -7.22 10.14
CA ALA A 176 6.69 -7.93 11.39
C ALA A 176 7.16 -9.38 11.33
N CYS A 177 6.92 -10.05 10.20
CA CYS A 177 7.39 -11.42 10.00
C CYS A 177 8.90 -11.52 9.76
N THR A 178 9.52 -10.53 9.13
CA THR A 178 10.99 -10.44 9.05
C THR A 178 11.60 -10.30 10.46
N TYR A 179 11.03 -9.44 11.30
CA TYR A 179 11.43 -9.31 12.70
C TYR A 179 11.27 -10.63 13.47
N ALA A 180 10.12 -11.27 13.30
CA ALA A 180 9.82 -12.55 13.92
C ALA A 180 10.79 -13.66 13.46
N TYR A 181 11.10 -13.74 12.16
CA TYR A 181 12.09 -14.67 11.60
C TYR A 181 13.47 -14.47 12.25
N LEU A 182 13.96 -13.23 12.34
CA LEU A 182 15.25 -12.94 12.97
C LEU A 182 15.23 -13.26 14.46
N THR A 183 14.18 -12.91 15.18
CA THR A 183 14.01 -13.26 16.60
C THR A 183 14.09 -14.76 16.81
N TYR A 184 13.46 -15.56 15.93
CA TYR A 184 13.56 -17.02 15.97
C TYR A 184 14.95 -17.52 15.64
N SER A 185 15.56 -16.98 14.60
CA SER A 185 16.91 -17.36 14.14
C SER A 185 17.95 -17.10 15.22
N TYR A 186 17.83 -16.02 16.00
CA TYR A 186 18.70 -15.67 17.13
C TYR A 186 18.33 -16.37 18.46
N ASP A 187 17.44 -17.36 18.42
CA ASP A 187 16.97 -18.14 19.59
C ASP A 187 16.35 -17.29 20.73
N GLN A 188 15.88 -16.10 20.41
CA GLN A 188 15.20 -15.19 21.35
C GLN A 188 13.71 -15.54 21.53
N TRP A 189 13.20 -16.47 20.75
CA TRP A 189 11.78 -16.82 20.73
C TRP A 189 11.48 -17.97 21.68
N LYS A 190 10.66 -17.69 22.69
CA LYS A 190 10.33 -18.65 23.76
C LYS A 190 8.90 -19.23 23.64
N SER A 191 8.04 -18.67 22.78
CA SER A 191 6.62 -19.02 22.75
C SER A 191 6.14 -19.58 21.40
N SER A 192 5.34 -20.64 21.44
CA SER A 192 4.64 -21.18 20.26
C SER A 192 3.63 -20.21 19.66
N TRP A 193 3.07 -19.31 20.47
CA TRP A 193 2.11 -18.29 20.03
C TRP A 193 2.68 -17.37 18.96
N GLY A 194 3.94 -16.99 19.10
CA GLY A 194 4.57 -16.16 18.10
C GLY A 194 4.66 -16.84 16.73
N ILE A 195 4.94 -18.16 16.68
CA ILE A 195 4.97 -18.92 15.42
C ILE A 195 3.56 -19.01 14.82
N LEU A 196 2.52 -19.18 15.65
CA LEU A 196 1.14 -19.15 15.20
C LEU A 196 0.78 -17.78 14.59
N PHE A 197 1.12 -16.69 15.27
CA PHE A 197 0.91 -15.33 14.76
C PHE A 197 1.69 -15.04 13.48
N PHE A 198 2.93 -15.54 13.37
CA PHE A 198 3.68 -15.45 12.13
C PHE A 198 2.94 -16.15 10.98
N GLY A 199 2.53 -17.40 11.20
CA GLY A 199 1.74 -18.14 10.22
C GLY A 199 0.47 -17.38 9.82
N PHE A 200 -0.29 -16.92 10.81
CA PHE A 200 -1.50 -16.11 10.59
C PHE A 200 -1.22 -14.85 9.76
N ALA A 201 -0.19 -14.09 10.10
CA ALA A 201 0.20 -12.89 9.36
C ALA A 201 0.58 -13.21 7.91
N MET A 202 1.34 -14.29 7.69
CA MET A 202 1.72 -14.72 6.34
C MET A 202 0.53 -15.21 5.51
N GLY A 203 -0.36 -16.02 6.11
CA GLY A 203 -1.60 -16.45 5.46
C GLY A 203 -2.55 -15.28 5.16
N SER A 204 -2.51 -14.23 5.97
CA SER A 204 -3.32 -13.02 5.77
C SER A 204 -2.91 -12.20 4.55
N LEU A 205 -1.65 -12.27 4.14
CA LEU A 205 -1.14 -11.53 2.98
C LEU A 205 -1.94 -11.80 1.69
N VAL A 206 -2.38 -13.02 1.52
CA VAL A 206 -3.23 -13.42 0.38
C VAL A 206 -4.47 -12.52 0.30
N TYR A 207 -5.07 -12.15 1.43
CA TYR A 207 -6.32 -11.39 1.53
C TYR A 207 -6.10 -9.87 1.67
N VAL A 208 -4.85 -9.43 1.81
CA VAL A 208 -4.48 -8.02 1.67
C VAL A 208 -4.24 -7.70 0.21
N LYS A 209 -3.33 -8.43 -0.46
CA LYS A 209 -3.04 -8.28 -1.88
C LYS A 209 -2.23 -9.47 -2.40
N PHE A 210 -2.65 -10.12 -3.48
CA PHE A 210 -1.93 -11.27 -4.04
C PHE A 210 -0.49 -10.95 -4.47
N GLN A 211 -0.25 -9.73 -4.90
CA GLN A 211 1.06 -9.27 -5.39
C GLN A 211 2.19 -9.48 -4.37
N ASN A 212 1.89 -9.45 -3.07
CA ASN A 212 2.87 -9.60 -1.99
C ASN A 212 3.14 -11.07 -1.60
N VAL A 213 2.33 -12.02 -2.10
CA VAL A 213 2.43 -13.44 -1.75
C VAL A 213 3.81 -14.03 -1.98
N PRO A 214 4.53 -13.76 -3.08
CA PRO A 214 5.89 -14.25 -3.28
C PRO A 214 6.84 -13.85 -2.14
N MET A 215 6.72 -12.63 -1.61
CA MET A 215 7.53 -12.14 -0.49
C MET A 215 7.18 -12.88 0.81
N GLY A 216 5.89 -13.07 1.06
CA GLY A 216 5.40 -13.87 2.20
C GLY A 216 5.88 -15.31 2.16
N ILE A 217 5.82 -15.96 1.00
CA ILE A 217 6.33 -17.32 0.78
C ILE A 217 7.83 -17.35 1.06
N PHE A 218 8.61 -16.41 0.56
CA PHE A 218 10.05 -16.35 0.79
C PHE A 218 10.40 -16.29 2.28
N ILE A 219 9.78 -15.38 3.04
CA ILE A 219 10.03 -15.25 4.48
C ILE A 219 9.55 -16.50 5.23
N SER A 220 8.42 -17.10 4.81
CA SER A 220 7.89 -18.34 5.40
C SER A 220 8.83 -19.54 5.18
N ILE A 221 9.39 -19.67 3.98
CA ILE A 221 10.38 -20.70 3.66
C ILE A 221 11.64 -20.51 4.51
N ALA A 222 12.13 -19.27 4.66
CA ALA A 222 13.29 -18.99 5.49
C ALA A 222 13.06 -19.42 6.95
N LEU A 223 11.91 -19.10 7.54
CA LEU A 223 11.56 -19.56 8.88
C LEU A 223 11.37 -21.09 8.94
N PHE A 224 10.72 -21.67 7.95
CA PHE A 224 10.45 -23.11 7.89
C PHE A 224 11.75 -23.92 7.87
N ILE A 225 12.73 -23.48 7.06
CA ILE A 225 14.07 -24.08 7.02
C ILE A 225 14.73 -24.01 8.41
N GLU A 226 14.70 -22.85 9.07
CA GLU A 226 15.26 -22.70 10.43
C GLU A 226 14.58 -23.65 11.44
N VAL A 227 13.27 -23.81 11.36
CA VAL A 227 12.48 -24.71 12.20
C VAL A 227 12.92 -26.16 11.98
N LEU A 228 13.10 -26.58 10.72
CA LEU A 228 13.52 -27.93 10.36
C LEU A 228 14.97 -28.21 10.79
N VAL A 229 15.89 -27.27 10.53
CA VAL A 229 17.30 -27.39 10.94
C VAL A 229 17.43 -27.53 12.44
N LYS A 230 16.62 -26.80 13.21
CA LYS A 230 16.55 -26.92 14.68
C LYS A 230 15.72 -28.13 15.16
N LYS A 231 15.23 -28.98 14.25
CA LYS A 231 14.40 -30.17 14.53
C LYS A 231 13.13 -29.87 15.37
N ARG A 232 12.58 -28.67 15.24
CA ARG A 232 11.38 -28.23 15.98
C ARG A 232 10.10 -28.51 15.19
N TYR A 233 9.82 -29.76 14.84
CA TYR A 233 8.70 -30.17 13.96
C TYR A 233 7.32 -29.71 14.45
N LYS A 234 7.10 -29.66 15.77
CA LYS A 234 5.86 -29.09 16.34
C LYS A 234 5.66 -27.63 15.94
N SER A 235 6.74 -26.85 15.86
CA SER A 235 6.70 -25.45 15.41
C SER A 235 6.33 -25.33 13.92
N ALA A 236 6.75 -26.29 13.09
CA ALA A 236 6.34 -26.33 11.68
C ALA A 236 4.83 -26.55 11.53
N LEU A 237 4.25 -27.46 12.30
CA LEU A 237 2.79 -27.67 12.31
C LEU A 237 2.04 -26.43 12.78
N ILE A 238 2.51 -25.77 13.84
CA ILE A 238 1.91 -24.52 14.34
C ILE A 238 1.97 -23.41 13.30
N LEU A 239 3.09 -23.29 12.56
CA LEU A 239 3.27 -22.33 11.48
C LEU A 239 2.21 -22.54 10.38
N ILE A 240 2.08 -23.78 9.90
CA ILE A 240 1.10 -24.14 8.86
C ILE A 240 -0.34 -23.89 9.36
N SER A 241 -0.63 -24.33 10.59
CA SER A 241 -1.96 -24.11 11.20
C SER A 241 -2.29 -22.63 11.26
N GLY A 242 -1.34 -21.78 11.69
CA GLY A 242 -1.51 -20.33 11.70
C GLY A 242 -1.84 -19.78 10.32
N ALA A 243 -1.11 -20.21 9.28
CA ALA A 243 -1.34 -19.74 7.90
C ALA A 243 -2.73 -20.13 7.35
N LEU A 244 -3.30 -21.22 7.82
CA LEU A 244 -4.61 -21.70 7.36
C LEU A 244 -5.79 -21.04 8.07
N ILE A 245 -5.62 -20.47 9.27
CA ILE A 245 -6.74 -19.94 10.09
C ILE A 245 -7.63 -19.00 9.28
N LEU A 246 -7.04 -17.95 8.72
CA LEU A 246 -7.82 -16.94 7.99
C LEU A 246 -8.41 -17.50 6.69
N THR A 247 -7.67 -18.36 6.01
CA THR A 247 -8.15 -19.03 4.80
C THR A 247 -9.39 -19.88 5.09
N ILE A 248 -9.36 -20.67 6.16
CA ILE A 248 -10.52 -21.45 6.59
C ILE A 248 -11.70 -20.53 6.92
N PHE A 249 -11.45 -19.48 7.73
CA PHE A 249 -12.50 -18.53 8.10
C PHE A 249 -13.16 -17.87 6.89
N ILE A 250 -12.37 -17.34 5.95
CA ILE A 250 -12.87 -16.66 4.74
C ILE A 250 -13.65 -17.64 3.86
N ASN A 251 -13.15 -18.85 3.65
CA ASN A 251 -13.88 -19.84 2.85
C ASN A 251 -15.21 -20.23 3.51
N LEU A 252 -15.24 -20.47 4.81
CA LEU A 252 -16.48 -20.78 5.53
C LEU A 252 -17.46 -19.61 5.49
N TYR A 253 -16.98 -18.37 5.61
CA TYR A 253 -17.82 -17.18 5.51
C TYR A 253 -18.50 -17.09 4.14
N TYR A 254 -17.73 -17.14 3.03
CA TYR A 254 -18.32 -17.05 1.69
C TYR A 254 -19.15 -18.26 1.34
N TYR A 255 -18.81 -19.46 1.84
CA TYR A 255 -19.64 -20.64 1.72
C TYR A 255 -21.01 -20.45 2.40
N SER A 256 -21.03 -19.93 3.62
CA SER A 256 -22.29 -19.66 4.35
C SER A 256 -23.16 -18.59 3.68
N LYS A 257 -22.57 -17.72 2.86
CA LYS A 257 -23.29 -16.70 2.06
C LYS A 257 -23.67 -17.17 0.66
N GLY A 258 -23.38 -18.42 0.29
CA GLY A 258 -23.63 -18.95 -1.06
C GLY A 258 -22.80 -18.26 -2.16
N SER A 259 -21.70 -17.56 -1.80
CA SER A 259 -20.92 -16.73 -2.72
C SER A 259 -19.45 -17.16 -2.86
N LEU A 260 -19.12 -18.38 -2.40
CA LEU A 260 -17.74 -18.88 -2.43
C LEU A 260 -17.11 -18.88 -3.83
N MET A 261 -17.84 -19.39 -4.83
CA MET A 261 -17.33 -19.43 -6.21
C MET A 261 -17.21 -18.01 -6.81
N ILE A 262 -18.15 -17.12 -6.48
CA ILE A 262 -18.11 -15.72 -6.92
C ILE A 262 -16.87 -15.03 -6.35
N PHE A 263 -16.58 -15.23 -5.06
CA PHE A 263 -15.39 -14.68 -4.42
C PHE A 263 -14.11 -15.15 -5.12
N TRP A 264 -13.91 -16.47 -5.29
CA TRP A 264 -12.68 -16.99 -5.88
C TRP A 264 -12.54 -16.65 -7.37
N ASN A 265 -13.65 -16.61 -8.14
CA ASN A 265 -13.61 -16.18 -9.53
C ASN A 265 -13.17 -14.70 -9.65
N ASN A 266 -13.76 -13.82 -8.86
CA ASN A 266 -13.43 -12.39 -8.92
C ASN A 266 -12.09 -12.08 -8.25
N TYR A 267 -11.71 -12.77 -7.19
CA TYR A 267 -10.48 -12.49 -6.46
C TYR A 267 -9.26 -13.18 -7.09
N PHE A 268 -9.28 -14.51 -7.20
CA PHE A 268 -8.13 -15.28 -7.67
C PHE A 268 -7.95 -15.20 -9.19
N TRP A 269 -8.98 -15.51 -9.96
CA TRP A 269 -8.88 -15.55 -11.42
C TRP A 269 -8.66 -14.17 -12.02
N ASN A 270 -9.31 -13.14 -11.49
CA ASN A 270 -9.10 -11.78 -11.95
C ASN A 270 -7.66 -11.32 -11.67
N TYR A 271 -7.09 -11.64 -10.49
CA TYR A 271 -5.68 -11.39 -10.22
C TYR A 271 -4.76 -12.15 -11.18
N PHE A 272 -5.06 -13.41 -11.46
CA PHE A 272 -4.26 -14.22 -12.40
C PHE A 272 -4.25 -13.58 -13.79
N TYR A 273 -5.39 -13.14 -14.30
CA TYR A 273 -5.46 -12.40 -15.56
C TYR A 273 -4.69 -11.07 -15.49
N TYR A 274 -4.82 -10.34 -14.38
CA TYR A 274 -4.09 -9.10 -14.16
C TYR A 274 -2.57 -9.31 -14.21
N ALA A 275 -2.05 -10.33 -13.53
CA ALA A 275 -0.63 -10.54 -13.37
C ALA A 275 0.03 -11.25 -14.57
N TYR A 276 -0.68 -12.14 -15.26
CA TYR A 276 -0.08 -13.07 -16.22
C TYR A 276 -0.61 -12.95 -17.65
N THR A 277 -1.37 -11.92 -17.93
CA THR A 277 -1.84 -11.62 -19.29
C THR A 277 -1.50 -10.17 -19.67
N THR A 278 -1.77 -9.79 -20.93
CA THR A 278 -1.66 -8.41 -21.40
C THR A 278 -2.99 -7.66 -21.35
N GLN A 279 -3.99 -8.16 -20.62
CA GLN A 279 -5.31 -7.52 -20.53
C GLN A 279 -5.28 -6.22 -19.74
N PHE A 280 -4.39 -6.14 -18.71
CA PHE A 280 -4.23 -4.98 -17.83
C PHE A 280 -2.92 -4.21 -18.08
N SER A 281 -2.01 -4.76 -18.87
CA SER A 281 -0.73 -4.13 -19.21
C SER A 281 -0.34 -4.52 -20.62
N ASP A 282 0.02 -3.55 -21.43
CA ASP A 282 0.52 -3.78 -22.80
C ASP A 282 1.93 -4.38 -22.84
N VAL A 283 2.56 -4.59 -21.66
CA VAL A 283 3.93 -5.10 -21.56
C VAL A 283 3.92 -6.63 -21.61
N PRO A 284 4.52 -7.24 -22.64
CA PRO A 284 4.71 -8.68 -22.73
C PRO A 284 5.40 -9.24 -21.47
N ILE A 285 5.07 -10.46 -21.09
CA ILE A 285 5.65 -11.10 -19.88
C ILE A 285 7.18 -11.17 -19.97
N SER A 286 7.74 -11.46 -21.14
CA SER A 286 9.19 -11.48 -21.41
C SER A 286 9.89 -10.16 -21.06
N ASP A 287 9.22 -9.02 -21.25
CA ASP A 287 9.81 -7.69 -21.12
C ASP A 287 9.62 -7.09 -19.73
N ARG A 288 8.79 -7.72 -18.89
CA ARG A 288 8.50 -7.23 -17.54
C ARG A 288 9.73 -7.18 -16.64
N PHE A 289 10.67 -8.09 -16.86
CA PHE A 289 11.91 -8.22 -16.09
C PHE A 289 13.14 -7.67 -16.81
N ASN A 290 12.95 -6.87 -17.87
CA ASN A 290 14.04 -6.22 -18.59
C ASN A 290 14.79 -5.25 -17.65
N LEU A 291 16.13 -5.34 -17.61
CA LEU A 291 16.98 -4.53 -16.71
C LEU A 291 16.83 -3.02 -16.94
N VAL A 292 16.68 -2.57 -18.19
CA VAL A 292 16.47 -1.16 -18.52
C VAL A 292 15.15 -0.67 -17.95
N ARG A 293 14.11 -1.48 -18.01
CA ARG A 293 12.81 -1.18 -17.43
C ARG A 293 12.90 -1.09 -15.91
N ILE A 294 13.56 -2.06 -15.26
CA ILE A 294 13.78 -2.07 -13.81
C ILE A 294 14.51 -0.78 -13.39
N PHE A 295 15.58 -0.44 -14.10
CA PHE A 295 16.36 0.75 -13.83
C PHE A 295 15.51 2.02 -13.99
N ARG A 296 14.76 2.15 -15.08
CA ARG A 296 13.85 3.28 -15.28
C ARG A 296 12.79 3.37 -14.19
N PHE A 297 12.18 2.25 -13.82
CA PHE A 297 11.16 2.20 -12.79
C PHE A 297 11.70 2.70 -11.44
N ILE A 298 12.89 2.27 -11.03
CA ILE A 298 13.47 2.66 -9.74
C ILE A 298 13.95 4.11 -9.75
N TYR A 299 14.60 4.58 -10.81
CA TYR A 299 15.37 5.82 -10.78
C TYR A 299 14.77 7.01 -11.55
N PHE A 300 13.64 6.87 -12.27
CA PHE A 300 13.18 7.96 -13.14
C PHE A 300 11.77 8.50 -12.87
N TYR A 301 10.89 7.78 -12.20
CA TYR A 301 9.47 8.14 -12.22
C TYR A 301 8.96 9.05 -11.09
N ASP A 302 9.68 9.19 -9.95
CA ASP A 302 9.18 9.94 -8.80
C ASP A 302 10.29 10.42 -7.84
N ASP A 303 9.91 11.05 -6.71
CA ASP A 303 10.82 11.62 -5.73
C ASP A 303 11.65 10.58 -4.97
N SER A 304 11.16 9.34 -4.84
CA SER A 304 11.87 8.25 -4.17
C SER A 304 13.16 7.83 -4.87
N LYS A 305 13.34 8.20 -6.16
CA LYS A 305 14.57 7.94 -6.93
C LYS A 305 15.84 8.43 -6.22
N TRP A 306 15.77 9.54 -5.54
CA TRP A 306 16.93 10.11 -4.84
C TRP A 306 17.30 9.27 -3.62
N TYR A 307 16.30 8.74 -2.90
CA TYR A 307 16.53 7.80 -1.81
C TYR A 307 17.17 6.51 -2.32
N TYR A 308 16.64 5.92 -3.39
CA TYR A 308 17.23 4.73 -4.01
C TYR A 308 18.66 4.99 -4.49
N LEU A 309 18.93 6.14 -5.10
CA LEU A 309 20.27 6.51 -5.54
C LEU A 309 21.24 6.60 -4.36
N SER A 310 20.85 7.26 -3.28
CA SER A 310 21.67 7.37 -2.06
C SER A 310 21.99 6.02 -1.45
N ILE A 311 21.00 5.15 -1.30
CA ILE A 311 21.16 3.79 -0.80
C ILE A 311 22.05 2.95 -1.72
N THR A 312 21.86 3.06 -3.02
CA THR A 312 22.66 2.32 -4.01
C THR A 312 24.12 2.73 -3.95
N ILE A 313 24.43 4.02 -3.84
CA ILE A 313 25.81 4.51 -3.67
C ILE A 313 26.42 3.93 -2.39
N VAL A 314 25.69 3.98 -1.27
CA VAL A 314 26.15 3.42 0.02
C VAL A 314 26.40 1.92 -0.11
N ALA A 315 25.49 1.17 -0.74
CA ALA A 315 25.63 -0.26 -0.94
C ALA A 315 26.84 -0.61 -1.81
N ILE A 316 27.03 0.09 -2.95
CA ILE A 316 28.16 -0.14 -3.86
C ILE A 316 29.50 0.15 -3.14
N VAL A 317 29.63 1.29 -2.47
CA VAL A 317 30.84 1.68 -1.75
C VAL A 317 31.14 0.67 -0.64
N GLY A 318 30.12 0.25 0.10
CA GLY A 318 30.28 -0.77 1.17
C GLY A 318 30.69 -2.15 0.61
N ILE A 319 30.08 -2.61 -0.48
CA ILE A 319 30.44 -3.90 -1.12
C ILE A 319 31.89 -3.87 -1.61
N ILE A 320 32.28 -2.82 -2.35
CA ILE A 320 33.67 -2.67 -2.84
C ILE A 320 34.64 -2.69 -1.67
N ALA A 321 34.36 -1.94 -0.60
CA ALA A 321 35.22 -1.90 0.57
C ALA A 321 35.37 -3.25 1.28
N ASN A 322 34.27 -4.04 1.34
CA ASN A 322 34.28 -5.37 1.94
C ASN A 322 35.09 -6.36 1.09
N VAL A 323 34.96 -6.32 -0.23
CA VAL A 323 35.73 -7.18 -1.16
C VAL A 323 37.23 -6.86 -1.04
N VAL A 324 37.59 -5.57 -1.07
CA VAL A 324 39.00 -5.14 -1.00
C VAL A 324 39.64 -5.46 0.35
N LYS A 325 38.93 -5.24 1.45
CA LYS A 325 39.50 -5.39 2.80
C LYS A 325 39.27 -6.76 3.43
N ARG A 326 38.53 -7.67 2.78
CA ARG A 326 38.26 -9.04 3.22
C ARG A 326 37.92 -9.14 4.71
N GLN A 327 36.97 -8.30 5.16
CA GLN A 327 36.55 -8.29 6.56
C GLN A 327 36.01 -9.67 7.00
N PRO A 328 36.42 -10.17 8.19
CA PRO A 328 35.85 -11.40 8.72
C PRO A 328 34.36 -11.23 8.99
N THR A 329 33.55 -12.15 8.48
CA THR A 329 32.11 -12.14 8.63
C THR A 329 31.62 -13.34 9.42
N THR A 330 30.73 -13.13 10.37
CA THR A 330 30.07 -14.21 11.11
C THR A 330 29.09 -14.97 10.23
N ALA A 331 28.77 -16.21 10.58
CA ALA A 331 27.78 -17.01 9.89
C ALA A 331 26.40 -16.29 9.86
N ARG A 332 26.04 -15.62 10.96
CA ARG A 332 24.80 -14.84 11.09
C ARG A 332 24.75 -13.61 10.16
N GLN A 333 25.86 -12.90 10.06
CA GLN A 333 25.94 -11.77 9.13
C GLN A 333 25.80 -12.23 7.67
N LYS A 334 26.41 -13.36 7.31
CA LYS A 334 26.23 -13.97 5.97
C LYS A 334 24.78 -14.36 5.74
N GLN A 335 24.13 -14.98 6.72
CA GLN A 335 22.72 -15.37 6.64
C GLN A 335 21.83 -14.14 6.37
N ILE A 336 21.97 -13.05 7.14
CA ILE A 336 21.19 -11.82 6.95
C ILE A 336 21.51 -11.18 5.60
N PHE A 337 22.77 -11.19 5.16
CA PHE A 337 23.17 -10.67 3.85
C PHE A 337 22.45 -11.41 2.72
N PHE A 338 22.51 -12.73 2.69
CA PHE A 338 21.83 -13.51 1.65
C PHE A 338 20.32 -13.41 1.74
N PHE A 339 19.76 -13.42 2.96
CA PHE A 339 18.33 -13.20 3.16
C PHE A 339 17.89 -11.85 2.59
N SER A 340 18.55 -10.75 2.94
CA SER A 340 18.17 -9.40 2.47
C SER A 340 18.38 -9.22 0.97
N LEU A 341 19.43 -9.83 0.40
CA LEU A 341 19.67 -9.82 -1.05
C LEU A 341 18.55 -10.54 -1.81
N LEU A 342 18.23 -11.77 -1.39
CA LEU A 342 17.15 -12.54 -2.01
C LEU A 342 15.79 -11.87 -1.80
N TYR A 343 15.59 -11.23 -0.65
CA TYR A 343 14.36 -10.48 -0.38
C TYR A 343 14.17 -9.33 -1.38
N ILE A 344 15.23 -8.62 -1.77
CA ILE A 344 15.18 -7.60 -2.84
C ILE A 344 14.73 -8.24 -4.17
N PHE A 345 15.32 -9.37 -4.57
CA PHE A 345 14.95 -10.02 -5.84
C PHE A 345 13.50 -10.49 -5.85
N VAL A 346 13.02 -11.08 -4.76
CA VAL A 346 11.63 -11.51 -4.64
C VAL A 346 10.68 -10.30 -4.61
N SER A 347 11.09 -9.20 -3.98
CA SER A 347 10.31 -7.95 -3.99
C SER A 347 10.27 -7.33 -5.38
N LEU A 348 11.37 -7.32 -6.14
CA LEU A 348 11.38 -6.88 -7.53
C LEU A 348 10.45 -7.75 -8.40
N TYR A 349 10.47 -9.06 -8.21
CA TYR A 349 9.52 -9.94 -8.89
C TYR A 349 8.08 -9.56 -8.56
N ALA A 350 7.74 -9.40 -7.27
CA ALA A 350 6.40 -9.02 -6.83
C ALA A 350 5.93 -7.69 -7.44
N VAL A 351 6.83 -6.71 -7.55
CA VAL A 351 6.53 -5.39 -8.12
C VAL A 351 6.32 -5.43 -9.63
N LEU A 352 7.11 -6.23 -10.36
CA LEU A 352 7.17 -6.19 -11.81
C LEU A 352 6.23 -7.19 -12.51
N GLN A 353 5.75 -8.22 -11.78
CA GLN A 353 4.98 -9.34 -12.36
C GLN A 353 3.73 -8.91 -13.14
N SER A 354 3.07 -7.81 -12.74
CA SER A 354 1.88 -7.32 -13.42
C SER A 354 2.17 -6.58 -14.73
N GLY A 355 3.42 -6.17 -14.97
CA GLY A 355 3.78 -5.32 -16.08
C GLY A 355 3.41 -3.84 -15.92
N ASN A 356 2.62 -3.47 -14.90
CA ASN A 356 2.31 -2.09 -14.59
C ASN A 356 3.43 -1.40 -13.79
N SER A 357 3.57 -0.09 -13.95
CA SER A 357 4.62 0.71 -13.31
C SER A 357 4.02 1.73 -12.35
N PHE A 358 3.00 1.33 -11.57
CA PHE A 358 2.40 2.20 -10.55
C PHE A 358 3.41 2.53 -9.45
N ALA A 359 3.46 3.79 -9.03
CA ALA A 359 4.45 4.24 -8.07
C ALA A 359 4.31 3.54 -6.71
N HIS A 360 3.08 3.30 -6.22
CA HIS A 360 2.84 2.61 -4.94
C HIS A 360 3.43 1.19 -4.87
N TYR A 361 3.68 0.53 -6.00
CA TYR A 361 4.36 -0.78 -5.97
C TYR A 361 5.79 -0.70 -5.43
N LYS A 362 6.47 0.45 -5.54
CA LYS A 362 7.80 0.66 -4.97
C LYS A 362 7.85 0.56 -3.45
N LEU A 363 6.70 0.74 -2.78
CA LEU A 363 6.60 0.61 -1.33
C LEU A 363 7.10 -0.77 -0.84
N TYR A 364 6.93 -1.82 -1.64
CA TYR A 364 7.46 -3.15 -1.34
C TYR A 364 8.99 -3.24 -1.35
N LEU A 365 9.68 -2.30 -1.99
CA LEU A 365 11.14 -2.27 -2.03
C LEU A 365 11.77 -1.49 -0.87
N TRP A 366 11.03 -0.59 -0.23
CA TRP A 366 11.59 0.32 0.77
C TRP A 366 12.25 -0.41 1.95
N VAL A 367 11.58 -1.39 2.53
CA VAL A 367 12.12 -2.17 3.66
C VAL A 367 13.24 -3.11 3.22
N PRO A 368 13.11 -3.96 2.18
CA PRO A 368 14.17 -4.84 1.72
C PRO A 368 15.46 -4.10 1.36
N VAL A 369 15.37 -2.98 0.66
CA VAL A 369 16.54 -2.19 0.24
C VAL A 369 17.21 -1.52 1.45
N THR A 370 16.43 -0.99 2.39
CA THR A 370 16.97 -0.39 3.62
C THR A 370 17.62 -1.45 4.52
N LEU A 371 17.03 -2.64 4.62
CA LEU A 371 17.60 -3.77 5.35
C LEU A 371 18.94 -4.22 4.75
N PHE A 372 18.98 -4.39 3.42
CA PHE A 372 20.20 -4.75 2.70
C PHE A 372 21.31 -3.70 2.89
N THR A 373 20.97 -2.42 2.83
CA THR A 373 21.92 -1.34 3.09
C THR A 373 22.46 -1.40 4.51
N GLY A 374 21.58 -1.67 5.48
CA GLY A 374 21.99 -1.86 6.88
C GLY A 374 23.03 -2.97 7.06
N ILE A 375 22.82 -4.14 6.45
CA ILE A 375 23.80 -5.24 6.57
C ILE A 375 25.11 -4.93 5.83
N ILE A 376 25.06 -4.27 4.68
CA ILE A 376 26.28 -3.83 3.98
C ILE A 376 27.10 -2.86 4.85
N ILE A 377 26.44 -1.91 5.51
CA ILE A 377 27.09 -1.00 6.45
C ILE A 377 27.69 -1.78 7.61
N ALA A 378 26.96 -2.75 8.20
CA ALA A 378 27.47 -3.58 9.28
C ALA A 378 28.75 -4.37 8.92
N LEU A 379 28.83 -4.81 7.67
CA LEU A 379 29.99 -5.55 7.14
C LEU A 379 31.14 -4.63 6.76
N SER A 380 30.92 -3.33 6.57
CA SER A 380 31.93 -2.40 6.08
C SER A 380 32.99 -2.06 7.14
N PRO A 381 34.25 -1.80 6.73
CA PRO A 381 35.29 -1.31 7.63
C PRO A 381 34.84 0.00 8.31
N THR A 382 35.18 0.18 9.58
CA THR A 382 34.71 1.31 10.42
C THR A 382 34.89 2.69 9.76
N LYS A 383 36.01 2.92 9.05
CA LYS A 383 36.24 4.18 8.33
C LYS A 383 35.26 4.39 7.20
N ILE A 384 34.97 3.34 6.41
CA ILE A 384 34.03 3.40 5.28
C ILE A 384 32.60 3.52 5.81
N GLN A 385 32.26 2.77 6.86
CA GLN A 385 30.99 2.90 7.55
C GLN A 385 30.69 4.34 7.94
N LYS A 386 31.67 5.06 8.50
CA LYS A 386 31.53 6.49 8.84
C LYS A 386 31.20 7.35 7.62
N TYR A 387 31.91 7.19 6.53
CA TYR A 387 31.67 7.98 5.32
C TYR A 387 30.29 7.64 4.71
N CYS A 388 29.93 6.38 4.64
CA CYS A 388 28.63 5.96 4.14
C CYS A 388 27.48 6.56 4.96
N LEU A 389 27.57 6.56 6.28
CA LEU A 389 26.53 7.10 7.16
C LEU A 389 26.45 8.63 7.10
N ILE A 390 27.59 9.32 7.04
CA ILE A 390 27.61 10.80 6.86
C ILE A 390 26.96 11.16 5.51
N PHE A 391 27.36 10.48 4.44
CA PHE A 391 26.75 10.67 3.12
C PHE A 391 25.24 10.41 3.16
N PHE A 392 24.82 9.31 3.76
CA PHE A 392 23.40 8.92 3.84
C PHE A 392 22.57 9.97 4.61
N ILE A 393 23.05 10.45 5.76
CA ILE A 393 22.30 11.43 6.56
C ILE A 393 22.22 12.80 5.86
N ILE A 394 23.30 13.24 5.21
CA ILE A 394 23.31 14.50 4.45
C ILE A 394 22.40 14.40 3.24
N SER A 395 22.51 13.31 2.46
CA SER A 395 21.65 13.13 1.28
C SER A 395 20.18 13.00 1.66
N SER A 396 19.85 12.27 2.73
CA SER A 396 18.47 12.15 3.22
C SER A 396 17.90 13.51 3.66
N ALA A 397 18.68 14.33 4.38
CA ALA A 397 18.26 15.68 4.78
C ALA A 397 18.08 16.59 3.57
N PHE A 398 18.98 16.53 2.59
CA PHE A 398 18.86 17.30 1.35
C PHE A 398 17.62 16.91 0.54
N ILE A 399 17.37 15.61 0.39
CA ILE A 399 16.18 15.08 -0.29
C ILE A 399 14.91 15.56 0.42
N ALA A 400 14.88 15.47 1.75
CA ALA A 400 13.76 15.95 2.55
C ALA A 400 13.53 17.46 2.36
N GLY A 401 14.59 18.27 2.38
CA GLY A 401 14.50 19.70 2.13
C GLY A 401 13.96 20.02 0.74
N LYS A 402 14.48 19.35 -0.30
CA LYS A 402 13.99 19.47 -1.68
C LYS A 402 12.51 19.10 -1.79
N ASN A 403 12.11 17.97 -1.20
CA ASN A 403 10.74 17.51 -1.24
C ASN A 403 9.79 18.51 -0.58
N LEU A 404 10.16 19.05 0.59
CA LEU A 404 9.35 20.06 1.28
C LEU A 404 9.22 21.36 0.50
N LEU A 405 10.30 21.83 -0.15
CA LEU A 405 10.24 23.03 -1.01
C LEU A 405 9.29 22.85 -2.19
N ASN A 406 9.36 21.68 -2.85
CA ASN A 406 8.59 21.39 -4.04
C ASN A 406 7.17 20.84 -3.74
N LYS A 407 6.81 20.69 -2.45
CA LYS A 407 5.50 20.16 -2.10
C LYS A 407 4.41 21.17 -2.43
N GLU A 408 3.57 20.80 -3.35
CA GLU A 408 2.35 21.48 -3.73
C GLU A 408 1.14 20.65 -3.32
N LYS A 409 -0.06 21.22 -3.46
CA LYS A 409 -1.30 20.45 -3.31
C LYS A 409 -1.36 19.37 -4.38
N ASN A 410 -1.35 18.12 -3.94
CA ASN A 410 -1.40 16.95 -4.82
C ASN A 410 -2.84 16.46 -4.95
N LEU A 411 -3.73 17.33 -5.40
CA LEU A 411 -5.11 16.96 -5.72
C LEU A 411 -5.16 16.40 -7.15
N LEU A 412 -5.96 15.37 -7.35
CA LEU A 412 -6.32 14.93 -8.69
C LEU A 412 -7.02 16.08 -9.43
N ALA A 413 -7.05 16.00 -10.77
CA ALA A 413 -7.62 17.06 -11.61
C ALA A 413 -8.93 17.59 -11.03
N ASP A 414 -8.96 18.90 -10.75
CA ASP A 414 -10.08 19.53 -10.09
C ASP A 414 -11.25 19.70 -11.07
N HIS A 415 -12.19 18.77 -10.99
CA HIS A 415 -13.51 18.88 -11.62
C HIS A 415 -14.56 19.35 -10.62
N SER A 416 -14.17 20.24 -9.69
CA SER A 416 -14.97 20.62 -8.52
C SER A 416 -16.39 21.07 -8.88
N ASP A 417 -16.55 21.87 -9.93
CA ASP A 417 -17.87 22.40 -10.34
C ASP A 417 -18.77 21.30 -10.90
N LEU A 418 -18.23 20.45 -11.79
CA LEU A 418 -18.97 19.33 -12.36
C LEU A 418 -19.31 18.29 -11.29
N ASP A 419 -18.32 17.94 -10.43
CA ASP A 419 -18.57 17.06 -9.29
C ASP A 419 -19.65 17.59 -8.37
N GLN A 420 -19.65 18.89 -8.04
CA GLN A 420 -20.66 19.50 -7.17
C GLN A 420 -22.06 19.41 -7.79
N LYS A 421 -22.20 19.68 -9.10
CA LYS A 421 -23.48 19.55 -9.82
C LYS A 421 -24.00 18.10 -9.77
N ILE A 422 -23.11 17.11 -10.03
CA ILE A 422 -23.48 15.69 -10.01
C ILE A 422 -23.85 15.25 -8.60
N ILE A 423 -23.05 15.61 -7.58
CA ILE A 423 -23.32 15.30 -6.18
C ILE A 423 -24.66 15.91 -5.73
N ALA A 424 -24.94 17.14 -6.12
CA ALA A 424 -26.22 17.78 -5.84
C ALA A 424 -27.40 17.03 -6.49
N SER A 425 -27.21 16.56 -7.74
CA SER A 425 -28.23 15.74 -8.43
C SER A 425 -28.42 14.38 -7.73
N ILE A 426 -27.32 13.69 -7.36
CA ILE A 426 -27.39 12.42 -6.61
C ILE A 426 -28.19 12.62 -5.31
N ARG A 427 -27.86 13.65 -4.52
CA ARG A 427 -28.52 13.94 -3.24
C ARG A 427 -29.99 14.30 -3.40
N ARG A 428 -30.36 15.03 -4.47
CA ARG A 428 -31.73 15.41 -4.76
C ARG A 428 -32.59 14.21 -5.18
N ASN A 429 -32.00 13.23 -5.85
CA ASN A 429 -32.70 12.09 -6.42
C ASN A 429 -32.56 10.79 -5.62
N SER A 430 -31.84 10.81 -4.49
CA SER A 430 -31.69 9.68 -3.56
C SER A 430 -31.78 10.15 -2.12
N ARG A 431 -32.36 9.33 -1.24
CA ARG A 431 -32.37 9.57 0.22
C ARG A 431 -31.04 9.17 0.84
N SER A 432 -30.77 9.66 2.05
CA SER A 432 -29.62 9.18 2.83
C SER A 432 -29.73 7.67 3.04
N GLY A 433 -28.62 6.93 2.78
CA GLY A 433 -28.60 5.47 2.88
C GLY A 433 -29.12 4.70 1.67
N GLU A 434 -29.83 5.33 0.73
CA GLU A 434 -30.20 4.62 -0.51
C GLU A 434 -28.97 4.37 -1.39
N PRO A 435 -28.82 3.14 -1.91
CA PRO A 435 -27.70 2.82 -2.77
C PRO A 435 -27.79 3.52 -4.13
N VAL A 436 -26.62 3.85 -4.67
CA VAL A 436 -26.46 4.40 -6.02
C VAL A 436 -25.40 3.61 -6.79
N VAL A 437 -25.35 3.74 -8.11
CA VAL A 437 -24.32 3.12 -8.95
C VAL A 437 -23.62 4.18 -9.76
N VAL A 438 -22.29 4.19 -9.73
CA VAL A 438 -21.44 5.00 -10.61
C VAL A 438 -20.82 4.08 -11.65
N TRP A 439 -21.21 4.25 -12.92
CA TRP A 439 -20.65 3.54 -14.06
C TRP A 439 -19.54 4.38 -14.69
N GLY A 440 -18.35 3.88 -14.64
CA GLY A 440 -17.07 4.54 -14.94
C GLY A 440 -16.12 4.38 -13.77
N TRP A 441 -15.18 5.32 -13.58
CA TRP A 441 -14.29 5.35 -12.41
C TRP A 441 -14.22 6.76 -11.85
N ARG A 442 -15.14 7.09 -10.94
CA ARG A 442 -15.24 8.35 -10.22
C ARG A 442 -15.80 8.10 -8.81
N ASP A 443 -15.14 7.21 -8.07
CA ASP A 443 -15.64 6.65 -6.81
C ASP A 443 -15.82 7.69 -5.71
N GLN A 444 -15.10 8.82 -5.80
CA GLN A 444 -15.32 9.96 -4.89
C GLN A 444 -16.78 10.47 -4.88
N LEU A 445 -17.57 10.19 -5.91
CA LEU A 445 -18.98 10.56 -5.93
C LEU A 445 -19.79 9.86 -4.83
N TYR A 446 -19.48 8.58 -4.53
CA TYR A 446 -20.09 7.89 -3.40
C TYR A 446 -19.72 8.56 -2.08
N VAL A 447 -18.42 8.82 -1.90
CA VAL A 447 -17.87 9.40 -0.67
C VAL A 447 -18.45 10.79 -0.43
N ARG A 448 -18.37 11.67 -1.41
CA ARG A 448 -18.83 13.06 -1.31
C ARG A 448 -20.36 13.19 -1.28
N ALA A 449 -21.09 12.33 -2.02
CA ALA A 449 -22.55 12.28 -1.95
C ALA A 449 -23.05 11.63 -0.65
N GLN A 450 -22.22 10.86 0.02
CA GLN A 450 -22.57 10.04 1.17
C GLN A 450 -23.68 9.03 0.80
N ARG A 451 -23.43 8.24 -0.24
CA ARG A 451 -24.35 7.20 -0.71
C ARG A 451 -23.63 5.85 -0.79
N PRO A 452 -24.24 4.78 -0.29
CA PRO A 452 -23.68 3.45 -0.41
C PRO A 452 -23.71 2.97 -1.86
N MET A 453 -22.79 2.04 -2.18
CA MET A 453 -22.75 1.39 -3.48
C MET A 453 -23.95 0.46 -3.67
N GLY A 454 -24.58 0.48 -4.83
CA GLY A 454 -25.64 -0.46 -5.22
C GLY A 454 -25.15 -1.72 -5.93
N TYR A 455 -23.86 -1.79 -6.19
CA TYR A 455 -23.16 -2.88 -6.84
C TYR A 455 -21.85 -3.16 -6.10
N ARG A 456 -21.35 -4.42 -6.14
CA ARG A 456 -20.16 -4.86 -5.38
C ARG A 456 -18.86 -4.19 -5.76
N ASP A 457 -18.75 -3.61 -6.97
CA ASP A 457 -17.61 -2.85 -7.42
C ASP A 457 -17.93 -1.35 -7.38
N ALA A 458 -17.00 -0.54 -6.89
CA ALA A 458 -17.20 0.91 -6.86
C ALA A 458 -17.16 1.52 -8.26
N HIS A 459 -16.47 0.89 -9.20
CA HIS A 459 -16.31 1.36 -10.58
C HIS A 459 -16.50 0.23 -11.60
N SER A 460 -16.73 0.59 -12.87
CA SER A 460 -16.96 -0.36 -13.96
C SER A 460 -15.70 -0.63 -14.82
N PHE A 461 -14.51 -0.32 -14.33
CA PHE A 461 -13.25 -0.42 -15.10
C PHE A 461 -13.02 -1.81 -15.70
N HIS A 462 -13.34 -2.87 -14.97
CA HIS A 462 -13.18 -4.25 -15.44
C HIS A 462 -13.99 -4.55 -16.72
N PHE A 463 -15.10 -3.86 -16.97
CA PHE A 463 -15.85 -4.02 -18.23
C PHE A 463 -15.16 -3.40 -19.45
N ALA A 464 -14.17 -2.53 -19.25
CA ALA A 464 -13.36 -1.97 -20.34
C ALA A 464 -12.28 -2.95 -20.84
N LEU A 465 -11.99 -3.99 -20.08
CA LEU A 465 -10.94 -4.93 -20.36
C LEU A 465 -11.43 -6.07 -21.27
N LYS A 466 -10.57 -6.54 -22.18
CA LYS A 466 -10.86 -7.70 -23.03
C LYS A 466 -10.74 -9.01 -22.23
N SER A 467 -11.61 -9.21 -21.25
CA SER A 467 -11.56 -10.34 -20.33
C SER A 467 -12.62 -11.40 -20.67
N ARG A 468 -12.27 -12.68 -20.50
CA ARG A 468 -13.21 -13.80 -20.54
C ARG A 468 -14.22 -13.78 -19.39
N LEU A 469 -13.99 -12.96 -18.36
CA LEU A 469 -14.85 -12.81 -17.19
C LEU A 469 -16.00 -11.81 -17.41
N ILE A 470 -16.03 -11.05 -18.50
CA ILE A 470 -17.11 -10.08 -18.79
C ILE A 470 -18.52 -10.68 -18.66
N PRO A 471 -18.84 -11.90 -19.16
CA PRO A 471 -20.15 -12.50 -18.95
C PRO A 471 -20.50 -12.70 -17.47
N TYR A 472 -19.53 -13.16 -16.66
CA TYR A 472 -19.72 -13.31 -15.21
C TYR A 472 -19.95 -11.98 -14.53
N TRP A 473 -19.13 -10.97 -14.81
CA TRP A 473 -19.31 -9.63 -14.25
C TRP A 473 -20.65 -9.01 -14.65
N THR A 474 -21.13 -9.27 -15.87
CA THR A 474 -22.44 -8.80 -16.32
C THR A 474 -23.56 -9.47 -15.51
N ILE A 475 -23.48 -10.77 -15.25
CA ILE A 475 -24.44 -11.51 -14.42
C ILE A 475 -24.40 -10.97 -12.98
N ASP A 476 -23.21 -10.82 -12.40
CA ASP A 476 -23.03 -10.31 -11.03
C ASP A 476 -23.59 -8.89 -10.90
N PHE A 477 -23.30 -8.01 -11.88
CA PHE A 477 -23.84 -6.64 -11.92
C PHE A 477 -25.37 -6.65 -11.94
N LEU A 478 -25.96 -7.40 -12.87
CA LEU A 478 -27.43 -7.48 -13.00
C LEU A 478 -28.09 -8.12 -11.77
N HIS A 479 -27.43 -9.08 -11.14
CA HIS A 479 -27.88 -9.66 -9.88
C HIS A 479 -27.92 -8.60 -8.77
N ASP A 480 -26.83 -7.86 -8.59
CA ASP A 480 -26.72 -6.88 -7.52
C ASP A 480 -27.68 -5.72 -7.68
N ILE A 481 -27.81 -5.13 -8.89
CA ILE A 481 -28.74 -4.01 -9.11
C ILE A 481 -30.20 -4.41 -9.03
N ARG A 482 -30.56 -5.66 -9.37
CA ARG A 482 -31.92 -6.19 -9.17
C ARG A 482 -32.25 -6.34 -7.69
N LYS A 483 -31.29 -6.83 -6.91
CA LYS A 483 -31.45 -7.06 -5.47
C LYS A 483 -31.45 -5.75 -4.69
N ASN A 484 -30.49 -4.87 -4.96
CA ASN A 484 -30.23 -3.66 -4.18
C ASN A 484 -31.08 -2.48 -4.64
N LYS A 485 -31.64 -2.50 -5.86
CA LYS A 485 -32.50 -1.48 -6.45
C LYS A 485 -31.95 -0.05 -6.25
N PRO A 486 -30.74 0.24 -6.74
CA PRO A 486 -30.15 1.55 -6.56
C PRO A 486 -31.07 2.64 -7.09
N SER A 487 -31.30 3.68 -6.28
CA SER A 487 -32.22 4.76 -6.61
C SER A 487 -31.75 5.59 -7.80
N VAL A 488 -30.42 5.73 -7.94
CA VAL A 488 -29.78 6.49 -9.02
C VAL A 488 -28.68 5.66 -9.67
N PHE A 489 -28.62 5.68 -11.00
CA PHE A 489 -27.54 5.14 -11.80
C PHE A 489 -26.88 6.29 -12.57
N ILE A 490 -25.56 6.44 -12.45
CA ILE A 490 -24.77 7.53 -12.99
C ILE A 490 -23.75 6.98 -13.97
N ASP A 491 -23.80 7.35 -15.24
CA ASP A 491 -22.79 7.03 -16.24
C ASP A 491 -21.83 8.22 -16.41
N VAL A 492 -20.61 8.05 -15.88
CA VAL A 492 -19.53 9.06 -15.90
C VAL A 492 -18.49 8.81 -16.99
N THR A 493 -18.77 7.92 -17.95
CA THR A 493 -17.85 7.59 -19.04
C THR A 493 -17.73 8.72 -20.08
N GLN A 494 -18.64 9.67 -20.04
CA GLN A 494 -18.63 10.94 -20.74
C GLN A 494 -18.75 12.09 -19.71
N PRO A 495 -18.16 13.25 -19.89
CA PRO A 495 -17.30 13.70 -21.01
C PRO A 495 -15.90 13.10 -20.96
N GLU A 496 -15.18 13.19 -22.07
CA GLU A 496 -13.81 12.71 -22.14
C GLU A 496 -12.91 13.40 -21.09
N GLY A 497 -12.10 12.60 -20.36
CA GLY A 497 -11.21 13.09 -19.32
C GLY A 497 -11.85 13.25 -17.94
N TYR A 498 -13.15 13.14 -17.78
CA TYR A 498 -13.81 13.24 -16.48
C TYR A 498 -13.63 11.98 -15.63
N SER A 499 -13.87 10.82 -16.19
CA SER A 499 -13.62 9.55 -15.52
C SER A 499 -12.14 9.16 -15.63
N THR A 500 -11.57 8.57 -14.59
CA THR A 500 -10.24 7.97 -14.66
C THR A 500 -10.25 6.89 -15.75
N PHE A 501 -9.20 6.83 -16.56
CA PHE A 501 -9.12 5.95 -17.73
C PHE A 501 -10.26 6.11 -18.76
N ALA A 502 -10.87 7.30 -18.89
CA ALA A 502 -11.99 7.57 -19.79
C ALA A 502 -11.80 7.06 -21.23
N LYS A 503 -10.55 7.08 -21.73
CA LYS A 503 -10.23 6.61 -23.10
C LYS A 503 -10.52 5.13 -23.35
N ILE A 504 -10.52 4.31 -22.30
CA ILE A 504 -10.75 2.86 -22.41
C ILE A 504 -12.10 2.44 -21.83
N LEU A 505 -12.71 3.29 -21.01
CA LEU A 505 -14.01 3.01 -20.41
C LEU A 505 -15.13 3.07 -21.46
N SER A 506 -16.00 2.07 -21.41
CA SER A 506 -17.13 1.94 -22.31
C SER A 506 -18.43 2.34 -21.60
N PRO A 507 -19.28 3.18 -22.22
CA PRO A 507 -20.59 3.48 -21.69
C PRO A 507 -21.42 2.22 -21.45
N HIS A 508 -22.29 2.24 -20.44
CA HIS A 508 -23.12 1.09 -20.06
C HIS A 508 -23.98 0.54 -21.20
N TYR A 509 -24.40 1.41 -22.13
CA TYR A 509 -25.25 1.01 -23.26
C TYR A 509 -24.52 0.19 -24.34
N ASN A 510 -23.20 0.07 -24.26
CA ASN A 510 -22.42 -0.83 -25.13
C ASN A 510 -22.49 -2.29 -24.69
N ILE A 511 -23.00 -2.57 -23.47
CA ILE A 511 -23.26 -3.94 -22.99
C ILE A 511 -24.78 -4.19 -23.11
N PRO A 512 -25.23 -4.99 -24.07
CA PRO A 512 -26.66 -5.13 -24.41
C PRO A 512 -27.55 -5.45 -23.20
N GLN A 513 -27.16 -6.39 -22.36
CA GLN A 513 -27.96 -6.82 -21.21
C GLN A 513 -28.09 -5.70 -20.15
N ILE A 514 -27.05 -4.90 -19.94
CA ILE A 514 -27.07 -3.76 -19.01
C ILE A 514 -27.92 -2.65 -19.59
N ARG A 515 -27.74 -2.32 -20.88
CA ARG A 515 -28.56 -1.33 -21.58
C ARG A 515 -30.06 -1.64 -21.49
N GLU A 516 -30.45 -2.88 -21.78
CA GLU A 516 -31.85 -3.33 -21.73
C GLU A 516 -32.41 -3.17 -20.31
N TYR A 517 -31.65 -3.56 -19.29
CA TYR A 517 -32.08 -3.43 -17.91
C TYR A 517 -32.26 -1.95 -17.51
N ILE A 518 -31.26 -1.09 -17.81
CA ILE A 518 -31.33 0.34 -17.48
C ILE A 518 -32.51 1.00 -18.22
N ASN A 519 -32.67 0.76 -19.51
CA ASN A 519 -33.77 1.33 -20.27
C ASN A 519 -35.17 0.88 -19.74
N LYS A 520 -35.27 -0.36 -19.28
CA LYS A 520 -36.52 -0.90 -18.76
C LYS A 520 -36.89 -0.32 -17.39
N TYR A 521 -35.94 -0.24 -16.49
CA TYR A 521 -36.22 0.09 -15.09
C TYR A 521 -35.81 1.49 -14.65
N TYR A 522 -35.06 2.23 -15.46
CA TYR A 522 -34.60 3.57 -15.14
C TYR A 522 -35.06 4.58 -16.22
N SER A 523 -35.22 5.83 -15.79
CA SER A 523 -35.48 6.97 -16.68
C SER A 523 -34.30 7.92 -16.63
N LEU A 524 -33.80 8.38 -17.78
CA LEU A 524 -32.81 9.46 -17.83
C LEU A 524 -33.48 10.75 -17.32
N ILE A 525 -32.97 11.33 -16.27
CA ILE A 525 -33.52 12.53 -15.63
C ILE A 525 -32.67 13.79 -15.88
N GLU A 526 -31.34 13.60 -15.99
CA GLU A 526 -30.41 14.71 -16.21
C GLU A 526 -29.24 14.27 -17.10
N ASN A 527 -28.74 15.24 -17.89
CA ASN A 527 -27.46 15.12 -18.58
C ASN A 527 -26.65 16.38 -18.25
N ILE A 528 -25.65 16.21 -17.36
CA ILE A 528 -24.81 17.29 -16.86
C ILE A 528 -23.46 17.20 -17.57
N GLU A 529 -23.24 18.06 -18.56
CA GLU A 529 -21.99 18.15 -19.33
C GLU A 529 -21.52 16.77 -19.90
N GLY A 530 -22.49 15.91 -20.30
CA GLY A 530 -22.21 14.57 -20.81
C GLY A 530 -22.41 13.44 -19.80
N VAL A 531 -22.34 13.72 -18.50
CA VAL A 531 -22.64 12.73 -17.45
C VAL A 531 -24.13 12.48 -17.41
N ARG A 532 -24.53 11.21 -17.60
CA ARG A 532 -25.94 10.80 -17.66
C ARG A 532 -26.40 10.27 -16.32
N ILE A 533 -27.46 10.84 -15.79
CA ILE A 533 -28.07 10.48 -14.52
C ILE A 533 -29.43 9.88 -14.75
N TYR A 534 -29.61 8.66 -14.28
CA TYR A 534 -30.85 7.89 -14.41
C TYR A 534 -31.44 7.66 -13.02
N LYS A 535 -32.77 7.73 -12.92
CA LYS A 535 -33.53 7.45 -11.70
C LYS A 535 -34.34 6.17 -11.87
N LEU A 536 -34.38 5.35 -10.84
CA LEU A 536 -35.24 4.17 -10.82
C LEU A 536 -36.70 4.57 -11.00
N LYS A 537 -37.41 3.90 -11.90
CA LYS A 537 -38.86 4.10 -12.12
C LYS A 537 -39.61 3.54 -10.91
N ASN A 538 -40.69 4.27 -10.52
CA ASN A 538 -41.55 3.82 -9.41
C ASN A 538 -42.28 2.53 -9.76
#